data_43076ece2f39e4017dd631279e2bd59b
#
_entry.id   43076ece2f39e4017dd631279e2bd59b
#
_cell.length_a   1.000
_cell.length_b   1.000
_cell.length_c   1.000
_cell.angle_alpha   90.00
_cell.angle_beta   90.00
_cell.angle_gamma   90.00
#
_symmetry.space_group_name_H-M   'P 1'
#
loop_
_entity.id
_entity.type
_entity.pdbx_description
1 polymer ?
#
loop_
_entity_poly.entity_id
_entity_poly.type
_entity_poly.pdbx_seq_one_letter_code
_entity_poly.pdbx_strand_id
1 'polypeptide(L)'
;MDPQWRQGYRLVAENGLLFDLQVAWWHMREAVDLARSYPQQTIIVNHAALPSDRSPEMMQGWSRAVHELAACQNTVMKISGIGLPSVPWRAENNRLIVETLFEAFGSQRIMFASNFPVDSLCGSYDDIFGGFLEISRDWSPDEQSDAFIGTAVRTYGLEESLLSRVAAPARAYGTETSRP
;
A
#
# COMPACT_ATOMS: atom_id res chain seq x y z
N MET A 1 16.88 16.45 1.29
CA MET A 1 17.09 15.33 2.26
C MET A 1 18.45 15.49 2.94
N ASP A 2 18.50 15.30 4.27
CA ASP A 2 19.70 15.49 5.11
C ASP A 2 20.85 14.55 4.71
N PRO A 3 22.12 15.03 4.56
CA PRO A 3 23.27 14.19 4.21
C PRO A 3 23.57 13.07 5.21
N GLN A 4 23.36 13.33 6.51
CA GLN A 4 23.56 12.33 7.56
C GLN A 4 22.51 11.20 7.46
N TRP A 5 21.25 11.55 7.18
CA TRP A 5 20.20 10.59 6.90
C TRP A 5 20.55 9.71 5.68
N ARG A 6 21.06 10.31 4.60
CA ARG A 6 21.51 9.61 3.40
C ARG A 6 22.66 8.63 3.69
N GLN A 7 23.56 9.00 4.58
CA GLN A 7 24.65 8.11 5.01
C GLN A 7 24.11 6.90 5.78
N GLY A 8 23.09 7.12 6.65
CA GLY A 8 22.39 6.01 7.34
C GLY A 8 21.67 5.09 6.35
N TYR A 9 20.94 5.68 5.38
CA TYR A 9 20.24 4.89 4.36
C TYR A 9 21.20 4.04 3.51
N ARG A 10 22.40 4.54 3.21
CA ARG A 10 23.43 3.77 2.50
C ARG A 10 23.76 2.48 3.24
N LEU A 11 23.85 2.51 4.58
CA LEU A 11 24.10 1.32 5.39
C LEU A 11 22.95 0.31 5.31
N VAL A 12 21.69 0.78 5.25
CA VAL A 12 20.52 -0.07 5.01
C VAL A 12 20.66 -0.80 3.67
N ALA A 13 20.98 -0.06 2.62
CA ALA A 13 21.16 -0.61 1.27
C ALA A 13 22.34 -1.60 1.18
N GLU A 14 23.49 -1.24 1.74
CA GLU A 14 24.72 -2.08 1.76
C GLU A 14 24.50 -3.40 2.50
N ASN A 15 23.60 -3.45 3.48
CA ASN A 15 23.25 -4.65 4.23
C ASN A 15 22.04 -5.41 3.64
N GLY A 16 21.51 -5.00 2.48
CA GLY A 16 20.38 -5.67 1.84
C GLY A 16 19.08 -5.62 2.65
N LEU A 17 18.94 -4.64 3.54
CA LEU A 17 17.74 -4.48 4.35
C LEU A 17 16.64 -3.78 3.55
N LEU A 18 15.41 -4.20 3.75
CA LEU A 18 14.24 -3.49 3.21
C LEU A 18 14.02 -2.18 3.95
N PHE A 19 13.43 -1.23 3.24
CA PHE A 19 13.13 0.08 3.82
C PHE A 19 11.71 0.54 3.46
N ASP A 20 10.87 0.62 4.49
CA ASP A 20 9.54 1.23 4.40
C ASP A 20 9.66 2.75 4.59
N LEU A 21 9.50 3.50 3.50
CA LEU A 21 9.59 4.95 3.49
C LEU A 21 8.21 5.56 3.76
N GLN A 22 8.09 6.28 4.87
CA GLN A 22 6.94 7.14 5.10
C GLN A 22 7.26 8.55 4.63
N VAL A 23 6.63 8.97 3.54
CA VAL A 23 6.85 10.28 2.91
C VAL A 23 5.52 10.83 2.41
N ALA A 24 5.31 12.12 2.60
CA ALA A 24 4.17 12.80 2.03
C ALA A 24 4.42 13.16 0.56
N TRP A 25 3.37 13.17 -0.26
CA TRP A 25 3.48 13.38 -1.70
C TRP A 25 4.14 14.72 -2.10
N TRP A 26 4.04 15.75 -1.26
CA TRP A 26 4.71 17.05 -1.53
C TRP A 26 6.23 17.00 -1.31
N HIS A 27 6.77 15.92 -0.74
CA HIS A 27 8.20 15.60 -0.66
C HIS A 27 8.63 14.50 -1.65
N MET A 28 7.77 14.13 -2.62
CA MET A 28 8.02 12.99 -3.50
C MET A 28 9.30 13.11 -4.32
N ARG A 29 9.72 14.33 -4.66
CA ARG A 29 11.00 14.53 -5.36
C ARG A 29 12.20 13.95 -4.60
N GLU A 30 12.16 14.00 -3.27
CA GLU A 30 13.21 13.40 -2.43
C GLU A 30 13.18 11.86 -2.46
N ALA A 31 11.98 11.28 -2.53
CA ALA A 31 11.81 9.83 -2.68
C ALA A 31 12.27 9.34 -4.07
N VAL A 32 11.94 10.08 -5.13
CA VAL A 32 12.40 9.81 -6.51
C VAL A 32 13.92 9.90 -6.59
N ASP A 33 14.53 10.94 -6.01
CA ASP A 33 15.97 11.09 -5.97
C ASP A 33 16.64 9.95 -5.17
N LEU A 34 16.03 9.49 -4.07
CA LEU A 34 16.48 8.32 -3.33
C LEU A 34 16.42 7.07 -4.19
N ALA A 35 15.29 6.80 -4.85
CA ALA A 35 15.10 5.63 -5.69
C ALA A 35 16.11 5.57 -6.85
N ARG A 36 16.36 6.71 -7.49
CA ARG A 36 17.37 6.83 -8.57
C ARG A 36 18.81 6.65 -8.07
N SER A 37 19.08 7.07 -6.83
CA SER A 37 20.42 6.93 -6.22
C SER A 37 20.73 5.48 -5.82
N TYR A 38 19.72 4.66 -5.58
CA TYR A 38 19.85 3.26 -5.15
C TYR A 38 18.98 2.33 -6.01
N PRO A 39 19.27 2.19 -7.32
CA PRO A 39 18.39 1.48 -8.26
C PRO A 39 18.24 -0.02 -7.98
N GLN A 40 19.16 -0.61 -7.22
CA GLN A 40 19.12 -2.02 -6.82
C GLN A 40 18.35 -2.26 -5.51
N GLN A 41 17.99 -1.18 -4.81
CA GLN A 41 17.30 -1.25 -3.53
C GLN A 41 15.80 -1.04 -3.74
N THR A 42 14.98 -1.97 -3.29
CA THR A 42 13.54 -1.78 -3.26
C THR A 42 13.16 -0.78 -2.16
N ILE A 43 12.40 0.24 -2.54
CA ILE A 43 11.85 1.26 -1.64
C ILE A 43 10.34 1.07 -1.58
N ILE A 44 9.82 0.80 -0.39
CA ILE A 44 8.40 0.60 -0.14
C ILE A 44 7.84 1.91 0.42
N VAL A 45 6.93 2.56 -0.32
CA VAL A 45 6.32 3.80 0.13
C VAL A 45 5.02 3.50 0.87
N ASN A 46 4.92 3.96 2.12
CA ASN A 46 3.78 3.73 2.98
C ASN A 46 2.61 4.68 2.68
N HIS A 47 1.39 4.22 2.98
CA HIS A 47 0.17 5.01 3.11
C HIS A 47 -0.18 5.84 1.88
N ALA A 48 -0.01 5.25 0.66
CA ALA A 48 -0.34 5.92 -0.59
C ALA A 48 0.30 7.33 -0.72
N ALA A 49 1.45 7.54 -0.05
CA ALA A 49 2.10 8.85 0.04
C ALA A 49 1.21 9.96 0.65
N LEU A 50 0.33 9.62 1.58
CA LEU A 50 -0.50 10.50 2.41
C LEU A 50 -1.43 11.47 1.63
N PRO A 51 -2.40 10.98 0.82
CA PRO A 51 -3.39 11.84 0.16
C PRO A 51 -4.50 12.26 1.14
N SER A 52 -4.17 13.02 2.19
CA SER A 52 -5.07 13.39 3.28
C SER A 52 -6.05 14.51 2.90
N ASP A 53 -5.62 15.45 2.08
CA ASP A 53 -6.50 16.49 1.51
C ASP A 53 -7.06 16.00 0.16
N ARG A 54 -8.39 15.87 0.11
CA ARG A 54 -9.13 15.35 -1.05
C ARG A 54 -9.63 16.44 -1.98
N SER A 55 -9.21 17.70 -1.80
CA SER A 55 -9.54 18.76 -2.74
C SER A 55 -9.01 18.44 -4.15
N PRO A 56 -9.70 18.84 -5.22
CA PRO A 56 -9.29 18.51 -6.59
C PRO A 56 -7.87 18.93 -6.91
N GLU A 57 -7.43 20.08 -6.40
CA GLU A 57 -6.09 20.60 -6.62
C GLU A 57 -5.02 19.73 -5.95
N MET A 58 -5.24 19.35 -4.68
CA MET A 58 -4.30 18.51 -3.92
C MET A 58 -4.24 17.09 -4.48
N MET A 59 -5.38 16.52 -4.88
CA MET A 59 -5.44 15.21 -5.54
C MET A 59 -4.73 15.21 -6.89
N GLN A 60 -4.81 16.31 -7.67
CA GLN A 60 -4.05 16.43 -8.91
C GLN A 60 -2.54 16.50 -8.64
N GLY A 61 -2.13 17.23 -7.60
CA GLY A 61 -0.74 17.31 -7.16
C GLY A 61 -0.20 15.94 -6.73
N TRP A 62 -0.99 15.24 -5.90
CA TRP A 62 -0.68 13.89 -5.45
C TRP A 62 -0.56 12.90 -6.62
N SER A 63 -1.52 12.89 -7.55
CA SER A 63 -1.51 12.02 -8.72
C SER A 63 -0.23 12.21 -9.55
N ARG A 64 0.17 13.46 -9.85
CA ARG A 64 1.42 13.73 -10.55
C ARG A 64 2.64 13.19 -9.81
N ALA A 65 2.69 13.37 -8.48
CA ALA A 65 3.80 12.94 -7.66
C ALA A 65 3.95 11.41 -7.62
N VAL A 66 2.84 10.66 -7.50
CA VAL A 66 2.88 9.20 -7.49
C VAL A 66 3.24 8.62 -8.86
N HIS A 67 2.80 9.23 -9.96
CA HIS A 67 3.23 8.83 -11.30
C HIS A 67 4.73 9.09 -11.54
N GLU A 68 5.28 10.19 -11.02
CA GLU A 68 6.72 10.45 -11.09
C GLU A 68 7.52 9.38 -10.31
N LEU A 69 7.04 8.98 -9.14
CA LEU A 69 7.66 7.90 -8.37
C LEU A 69 7.55 6.54 -9.08
N ALA A 70 6.39 6.24 -9.66
CA ALA A 70 6.13 4.97 -10.34
C ALA A 70 7.05 4.73 -11.55
N ALA A 71 7.63 5.78 -12.14
CA ALA A 71 8.65 5.69 -13.16
C ALA A 71 9.95 5.04 -12.64
N CYS A 72 10.18 5.03 -11.33
CA CYS A 72 11.29 4.31 -10.69
C CYS A 72 10.88 2.86 -10.44
N GLN A 73 11.42 1.91 -11.23
CA GLN A 73 11.00 0.50 -11.20
C GLN A 73 11.29 -0.23 -9.87
N ASN A 74 12.18 0.30 -9.07
CA ASN A 74 12.55 -0.19 -7.75
C ASN A 74 11.67 0.37 -6.61
N THR A 75 10.48 0.87 -6.93
CA THR A 75 9.53 1.39 -5.94
C THR A 75 8.26 0.56 -5.89
N VAL A 76 7.76 0.31 -4.68
CA VAL A 76 6.51 -0.39 -4.38
C VAL A 76 5.65 0.52 -3.51
N MET A 77 4.35 0.56 -3.78
CA MET A 77 3.40 1.40 -3.06
C MET A 77 2.51 0.57 -2.12
N LYS A 78 2.51 0.89 -0.85
CA LYS A 78 1.57 0.31 0.12
C LYS A 78 0.31 1.17 0.19
N ILE A 79 -0.81 0.59 -0.23
CA ILE A 79 -2.13 1.23 -0.16
C ILE A 79 -2.75 0.94 1.20
N SER A 80 -2.50 1.83 2.13
CA SER A 80 -2.98 1.77 3.52
C SER A 80 -3.10 3.19 4.07
N GLY A 81 -3.75 3.37 5.22
CA GLY A 81 -3.86 4.69 5.85
C GLY A 81 -4.54 5.73 4.97
N ILE A 82 -5.46 5.29 4.11
CA ILE A 82 -6.21 6.16 3.20
C ILE A 82 -7.60 6.53 3.73
N GLY A 83 -7.97 6.02 4.90
CA GLY A 83 -9.18 6.45 5.60
C GLY A 83 -9.05 7.91 6.07
N LEU A 84 -10.18 8.62 6.14
CA LEU A 84 -10.24 9.97 6.70
C LEU A 84 -10.80 9.91 8.11
N PRO A 85 -10.18 10.57 9.10
CA PRO A 85 -10.66 10.55 10.48
C PRO A 85 -12.13 11.00 10.56
N SER A 86 -12.93 10.25 11.33
CA SER A 86 -14.37 10.49 11.52
C SER A 86 -15.23 10.36 10.25
N VAL A 87 -14.70 9.85 9.16
CA VAL A 87 -15.44 9.48 7.94
C VAL A 87 -15.42 7.96 7.83
N PRO A 88 -16.57 7.29 7.74
CA PRO A 88 -16.60 5.84 7.56
C PRO A 88 -15.79 5.43 6.33
N TRP A 89 -14.95 4.39 6.49
CA TRP A 89 -14.19 3.86 5.37
C TRP A 89 -15.13 3.20 4.37
N ARG A 90 -15.17 3.71 3.14
CA ARG A 90 -16.01 3.19 2.06
C ARG A 90 -15.25 3.19 0.75
N ALA A 91 -15.60 2.23 -0.12
CA ALA A 91 -15.01 2.10 -1.45
C ALA A 91 -15.13 3.41 -2.27
N GLU A 92 -16.30 4.05 -2.26
CA GLU A 92 -16.56 5.29 -3.00
C GLU A 92 -15.60 6.44 -2.62
N ASN A 93 -15.22 6.53 -1.33
CA ASN A 93 -14.35 7.59 -0.84
C ASN A 93 -12.88 7.36 -1.21
N ASN A 94 -12.49 6.12 -1.49
CA ASN A 94 -11.09 5.70 -1.64
C ASN A 94 -10.78 5.17 -3.05
N ARG A 95 -11.80 4.91 -3.87
CA ARG A 95 -11.67 4.36 -5.23
C ARG A 95 -10.66 5.12 -6.09
N LEU A 96 -10.78 6.44 -6.16
CA LEU A 96 -9.88 7.28 -6.96
C LEU A 96 -8.41 7.06 -6.61
N ILE A 97 -8.10 6.89 -5.31
CA ILE A 97 -6.73 6.67 -4.87
C ILE A 97 -6.23 5.32 -5.32
N VAL A 98 -7.02 4.28 -5.08
CA VAL A 98 -6.65 2.91 -5.44
C VAL A 98 -6.45 2.76 -6.94
N GLU A 99 -7.41 3.28 -7.74
CA GLU A 99 -7.35 3.22 -9.20
C GLU A 99 -6.15 4.02 -9.77
N THR A 100 -5.89 5.22 -9.24
CA THR A 100 -4.71 6.01 -9.66
C THR A 100 -3.40 5.28 -9.37
N LEU A 101 -3.28 4.63 -8.20
CA LEU A 101 -2.08 3.87 -7.86
C LEU A 101 -1.95 2.58 -8.67
N PHE A 102 -3.08 1.91 -8.95
CA PHE A 102 -3.08 0.75 -9.83
C PHE A 102 -2.64 1.12 -11.25
N GLU A 103 -3.16 2.24 -11.81
CA GLU A 103 -2.75 2.75 -13.12
C GLU A 103 -1.27 3.09 -13.16
N ALA A 104 -0.75 3.75 -12.11
CA ALA A 104 0.64 4.21 -12.08
C ALA A 104 1.65 3.07 -11.87
N PHE A 105 1.38 2.13 -10.96
CA PHE A 105 2.34 1.10 -10.52
C PHE A 105 2.07 -0.29 -11.09
N GLY A 106 0.82 -0.59 -11.50
CA GLY A 106 0.36 -1.95 -11.80
C GLY A 106 0.20 -2.81 -10.55
N SER A 107 -0.48 -3.96 -10.67
CA SER A 107 -0.77 -4.87 -9.54
C SER A 107 0.49 -5.36 -8.83
N GLN A 108 1.56 -5.60 -9.57
CA GLN A 108 2.81 -6.19 -9.07
C GLN A 108 3.67 -5.25 -8.23
N ARG A 109 3.31 -3.97 -8.18
CA ARG A 109 4.04 -2.96 -7.38
C ARG A 109 3.13 -2.16 -6.44
N ILE A 110 1.92 -2.67 -6.18
CA ILE A 110 1.04 -2.19 -5.11
C ILE A 110 0.75 -3.32 -4.13
N MET A 111 0.49 -3.00 -2.87
CA MET A 111 -0.01 -3.94 -1.88
C MET A 111 -1.02 -3.27 -0.96
N PHE A 112 -2.14 -3.95 -0.70
CA PHE A 112 -3.14 -3.50 0.28
C PHE A 112 -2.67 -3.79 1.71
N ALA A 113 -2.97 -2.86 2.63
CA ALA A 113 -2.75 -3.05 4.06
C ALA A 113 -3.77 -2.26 4.87
N SER A 114 -4.09 -2.74 6.06
CA SER A 114 -5.17 -2.18 6.89
C SER A 114 -4.82 -0.88 7.60
N ASN A 115 -3.53 -0.64 7.87
CA ASN A 115 -3.08 0.39 8.83
C ASN A 115 -3.69 0.24 10.24
N PHE A 116 -4.10 -0.99 10.60
CA PHE A 116 -4.64 -1.25 11.94
C PHE A 116 -3.52 -1.22 13.00
N PRO A 117 -3.78 -0.69 14.19
CA PRO A 117 -5.08 -0.22 14.71
C PRO A 117 -5.44 1.25 14.39
N VAL A 118 -4.59 2.01 13.67
CA VAL A 118 -4.81 3.45 13.45
C VAL A 118 -6.11 3.70 12.67
N ASP A 119 -6.36 2.98 11.60
CA ASP A 119 -7.56 3.14 10.77
C ASP A 119 -8.84 2.57 11.41
N SER A 120 -8.79 2.02 12.65
CA SER A 120 -9.99 1.73 13.43
C SER A 120 -10.81 3.01 13.75
N LEU A 121 -10.21 4.18 13.57
CA LEU A 121 -10.88 5.47 13.69
C LEU A 121 -11.87 5.77 12.54
N CYS A 122 -11.80 5.03 11.44
CA CYS A 122 -12.66 5.22 10.28
C CYS A 122 -13.41 3.94 9.84
N GLY A 123 -13.05 2.77 10.35
CA GLY A 123 -13.73 1.52 10.02
C GLY A 123 -13.17 0.30 10.72
N SER A 124 -13.88 -0.81 10.66
CA SER A 124 -13.38 -2.10 11.08
C SER A 124 -12.35 -2.65 10.07
N TYR A 125 -11.63 -3.68 10.46
CA TYR A 125 -10.75 -4.40 9.54
C TYR A 125 -11.51 -4.93 8.33
N ASP A 126 -12.73 -5.44 8.54
CA ASP A 126 -13.60 -5.98 7.50
C ASP A 126 -14.11 -4.88 6.57
N ASP A 127 -14.42 -3.67 7.07
CA ASP A 127 -14.80 -2.52 6.23
C ASP A 127 -13.66 -2.14 5.28
N ILE A 128 -12.43 -2.11 5.76
CA ILE A 128 -11.26 -1.73 4.97
C ILE A 128 -10.98 -2.75 3.87
N PHE A 129 -10.84 -4.04 4.23
CA PHE A 129 -10.56 -5.07 3.24
C PHE A 129 -11.76 -5.38 2.34
N GLY A 130 -12.99 -5.33 2.88
CA GLY A 130 -14.21 -5.41 2.07
C GLY A 130 -14.30 -4.29 1.03
N GLY A 131 -13.90 -3.09 1.41
CA GLY A 131 -13.83 -1.96 0.48
C GLY A 131 -12.74 -2.12 -0.59
N PHE A 132 -11.57 -2.66 -0.26
CA PHE A 132 -10.56 -3.00 -1.27
C PHE A 132 -11.06 -4.08 -2.24
N LEU A 133 -11.75 -5.12 -1.74
CA LEU A 133 -12.38 -6.13 -2.59
C LEU A 133 -13.45 -5.53 -3.52
N GLU A 134 -14.27 -4.60 -3.01
CA GLU A 134 -15.26 -3.90 -3.84
C GLU A 134 -14.61 -3.04 -4.93
N ILE A 135 -13.52 -2.32 -4.62
CA ILE A 135 -12.82 -1.48 -5.60
C ILE A 135 -12.19 -2.36 -6.68
N SER A 136 -11.56 -3.44 -6.30
CA SER A 136 -10.80 -4.33 -7.20
C SER A 136 -11.65 -5.42 -7.88
N ARG A 137 -12.97 -5.44 -7.70
CA ARG A 137 -13.85 -6.54 -8.18
C ARG A 137 -13.76 -6.80 -9.69
N ASP A 138 -13.47 -5.75 -10.47
CA ASP A 138 -13.39 -5.83 -11.93
C ASP A 138 -11.95 -6.09 -12.42
N TRP A 139 -10.97 -6.22 -11.50
CA TRP A 139 -9.61 -6.62 -11.82
C TRP A 139 -9.54 -8.13 -12.12
N SER A 140 -8.56 -8.56 -12.88
CA SER A 140 -8.33 -9.98 -13.08
C SER A 140 -7.97 -10.70 -11.77
N PRO A 141 -8.19 -12.03 -11.67
CA PRO A 141 -7.79 -12.80 -10.48
C PRO A 141 -6.32 -12.66 -10.12
N ASP A 142 -5.44 -12.57 -11.11
CA ASP A 142 -3.99 -12.40 -10.90
C ASP A 142 -3.67 -11.01 -10.33
N GLU A 143 -4.31 -9.95 -10.82
CA GLU A 143 -4.14 -8.60 -10.31
C GLU A 143 -4.64 -8.46 -8.87
N GLN A 144 -5.79 -9.07 -8.55
CA GLN A 144 -6.28 -9.13 -7.17
C GLN A 144 -5.30 -9.90 -6.28
N SER A 145 -4.87 -11.08 -6.71
CA SER A 145 -3.90 -11.90 -5.98
C SER A 145 -2.61 -11.14 -5.70
N ASP A 146 -2.09 -10.41 -6.70
CA ASP A 146 -0.90 -9.58 -6.53
C ASP A 146 -1.12 -8.50 -5.45
N ALA A 147 -2.17 -7.69 -5.57
CA ALA A 147 -2.42 -6.56 -4.68
C ALA A 147 -2.71 -6.98 -3.23
N PHE A 148 -3.40 -8.11 -3.03
CA PHE A 148 -3.75 -8.60 -1.68
C PHE A 148 -2.62 -9.37 -1.00
N ILE A 149 -1.79 -10.10 -1.77
CA ILE A 149 -0.81 -11.03 -1.20
C ILE A 149 0.51 -11.06 -1.98
N GLY A 150 0.47 -11.27 -3.30
CA GLY A 150 1.63 -11.62 -4.11
C GLY A 150 2.74 -10.59 -4.04
N THR A 151 2.39 -9.31 -4.15
CA THR A 151 3.37 -8.21 -4.06
C THR A 151 4.03 -8.16 -2.68
N ALA A 152 3.27 -8.34 -1.60
CA ALA A 152 3.84 -8.39 -0.25
C ALA A 152 4.80 -9.58 -0.09
N VAL A 153 4.40 -10.76 -0.57
CA VAL A 153 5.23 -11.97 -0.51
C VAL A 153 6.56 -11.77 -1.23
N ARG A 154 6.52 -11.27 -2.47
CA ARG A 154 7.75 -11.00 -3.26
C ARG A 154 8.62 -9.92 -2.62
N THR A 155 7.98 -8.83 -2.18
CA THR A 155 8.69 -7.66 -1.64
C THR A 155 9.39 -7.97 -0.32
N TYR A 156 8.72 -8.68 0.58
CA TYR A 156 9.25 -9.00 1.91
C TYR A 156 9.96 -10.36 1.97
N GLY A 157 10.06 -11.10 0.86
CA GLY A 157 10.69 -12.42 0.84
C GLY A 157 9.98 -13.44 1.74
N LEU A 158 8.65 -13.38 1.81
CA LEU A 158 7.87 -14.29 2.63
C LEU A 158 7.82 -15.68 1.98
N GLU A 159 7.73 -16.73 2.79
CA GLU A 159 7.65 -18.10 2.28
C GLU A 159 6.34 -18.34 1.51
N GLU A 160 6.41 -18.99 0.36
CA GLU A 160 5.23 -19.38 -0.45
C GLU A 160 4.24 -20.27 0.33
N SER A 161 4.71 -20.96 1.36
CA SER A 161 3.87 -21.73 2.28
C SER A 161 2.76 -20.88 2.94
N LEU A 162 2.95 -19.56 3.05
CA LEU A 162 1.92 -18.64 3.53
C LEU A 162 0.78 -18.50 2.52
N LEU A 163 1.05 -18.57 1.20
CA LEU A 163 0.02 -18.48 0.16
C LEU A 163 -0.95 -19.66 0.21
N SER A 164 -0.45 -20.87 0.46
CA SER A 164 -1.28 -22.07 0.55
C SER A 164 -2.21 -22.08 1.77
N ARG A 165 -1.87 -21.35 2.83
CA ARG A 165 -2.71 -21.20 4.02
C ARG A 165 -3.85 -20.19 3.83
N VAL A 166 -3.63 -19.18 2.99
CA VAL A 166 -4.64 -18.13 2.71
C VAL A 166 -5.63 -18.60 1.65
N ALA A 167 -5.22 -19.46 0.72
CA ALA A 167 -6.09 -20.06 -0.29
C ALA A 167 -7.05 -21.14 0.27
N ALA A 168 -6.88 -21.57 1.51
CA ALA A 168 -7.83 -22.47 2.15
C ALA A 168 -9.12 -21.67 2.45
N PRO A 169 -10.33 -22.16 2.02
CA PRO A 169 -11.57 -21.46 2.33
C PRO A 169 -11.70 -21.29 3.84
N ALA A 170 -12.03 -20.07 4.27
CA ALA A 170 -12.29 -19.78 5.68
C ALA A 170 -13.28 -20.84 6.21
N ARG A 171 -12.85 -21.67 7.14
CA ARG A 171 -13.77 -22.55 7.85
C ARG A 171 -14.80 -21.63 8.48
N ALA A 172 -16.06 -21.80 8.06
CA ALA A 172 -17.18 -21.11 8.67
C ALA A 172 -17.03 -21.25 10.20
N TYR A 173 -16.82 -20.13 10.87
CA TYR A 173 -16.93 -20.11 12.33
C TYR A 173 -18.38 -20.47 12.65
N GLY A 174 -18.55 -21.70 13.13
CA GLY A 174 -19.84 -22.19 13.55
C GLY A 174 -20.40 -21.24 14.60
N THR A 175 -21.57 -20.73 14.32
CA THR A 175 -22.42 -20.09 15.34
C THR A 175 -22.71 -21.10 16.42
N GLU A 176 -21.87 -21.15 17.46
CA GLU A 176 -22.29 -21.79 18.71
C GLU A 176 -23.40 -20.92 19.30
N THR A 177 -24.63 -21.35 19.01
CA THR A 177 -25.81 -20.91 19.72
C THR A 177 -25.67 -21.29 21.19
N SER A 178 -25.51 -20.26 22.01
CA SER A 178 -25.71 -20.36 23.46
C SER A 178 -26.96 -21.16 23.80
N ARG A 179 -26.82 -22.13 24.66
CA ARG A 179 -27.90 -22.79 25.38
C ARG A 179 -27.81 -22.48 26.87
N PRO A 180 -28.93 -22.70 27.54
CA PRO A 180 -29.70 -21.77 28.37
C PRO A 180 -29.15 -21.62 29.77
#